data_5d2c60a760a1f78ebf2fff3d8df0a64c
#
_entry.id   5d2c60a760a1f78ebf2fff3d8df0a64c
#
_cell.length_a   1.000
_cell.length_b   1.000
_cell.length_c   1.000
_cell.angle_alpha   90.00
_cell.angle_beta   90.00
_cell.angle_gamma   90.00
#
_symmetry.space_group_name_H-M   'P 1'
#
loop_
_entity.id
_entity.type
_entity.pdbx_description
1 polymer ?
#
loop_
_entity_poly.entity_id
_entity_poly.type
_entity_poly.pdbx_seq_one_letter_code
_entity_poly.pdbx_strand_id
1 'polypeptide(L)'
;MAMHVFPLNIYRAMHKRDGAYALLEQMNGSLDKNAENIILQKGQQAPDGTYIVIVGESANRDHMKAFTPHYAENTTPWFSEMVGTEDVALGYKAYSNFPTTIMSLSYALTSANQYGDTSLKNAISLMDALRAAGYETDWISFQSRSSLASAAVTMIAERSDRTYWEQDPDEKMLDVIQKLPPAKKRVIFVHMNGSHYSYTSRVPEHRWNDFGISTQDPDHDYDVTLAYNDWIFKNVFEYAREHMHLQAMIYFSDHGENMVHYHGTSPFFFDMVHIPFFVYLSPEYRALYPELMVQLKKHAQIVFTNDLIFDTVAGLFQAKTNFYNPEYDFSSPQYSLTKEQALTFHGKEKISDDLGFHING
;
A
#
# COMPACT_ATOMS: atom_id res chain seq x y z
N MET A 1 -18.11 31.76 -27.76
CA MET A 1 -18.67 30.91 -26.71
C MET A 1 -17.57 30.07 -25.99
N ALA A 2 -16.48 30.70 -25.60
CA ALA A 2 -15.30 30.00 -25.07
C ALA A 2 -14.74 30.61 -23.76
N MET A 3 -15.53 31.38 -23.02
CA MET A 3 -15.02 32.14 -21.86
C MET A 3 -15.45 31.61 -20.47
N HIS A 4 -16.19 30.48 -20.36
CA HIS A 4 -16.66 30.02 -19.04
C HIS A 4 -15.95 28.75 -18.52
N VAL A 5 -15.05 28.13 -19.26
CA VAL A 5 -14.37 26.90 -18.81
C VAL A 5 -13.10 27.22 -18.00
N PHE A 6 -12.44 28.33 -18.27
CA PHE A 6 -11.15 28.68 -17.68
C PHE A 6 -11.20 28.96 -16.15
N PRO A 7 -12.19 29.69 -15.60
CA PRO A 7 -12.25 29.96 -14.16
C PRO A 7 -12.54 28.72 -13.31
N LEU A 8 -13.33 27.79 -13.80
CA LEU A 8 -13.71 26.59 -13.04
C LEU A 8 -12.55 25.58 -12.91
N ASN A 9 -11.76 25.45 -13.95
CA ASN A 9 -10.57 24.59 -13.93
C ASN A 9 -9.44 25.15 -13.06
N ILE A 10 -9.26 26.49 -13.08
CA ILE A 10 -8.30 27.16 -12.19
C ILE A 10 -8.80 27.07 -10.74
N TYR A 11 -10.06 27.30 -10.49
CA TYR A 11 -10.65 27.14 -9.15
C TYR A 11 -10.51 25.72 -8.60
N ARG A 12 -10.78 24.68 -9.43
CA ARG A 12 -10.58 23.26 -9.07
C ARG A 12 -9.11 22.93 -8.85
N ALA A 13 -8.19 23.48 -9.66
CA ALA A 13 -6.76 23.29 -9.49
C ALA A 13 -6.24 23.98 -8.21
N MET A 14 -6.75 25.16 -7.89
CA MET A 14 -6.44 25.87 -6.65
C MET A 14 -6.95 25.10 -5.43
N HIS A 15 -8.19 24.61 -5.42
CA HIS A 15 -8.72 23.82 -4.30
C HIS A 15 -8.01 22.47 -4.12
N LYS A 16 -7.60 21.78 -5.19
CA LYS A 16 -6.73 20.60 -5.06
C LYS A 16 -5.36 20.97 -4.46
N ARG A 17 -4.82 22.09 -4.85
CA ARG A 17 -3.57 22.64 -4.34
C ARG A 17 -3.71 23.05 -2.86
N ASP A 18 -4.82 23.70 -2.51
CA ASP A 18 -5.10 24.13 -1.14
C ASP A 18 -5.27 22.93 -0.20
N GLY A 19 -5.91 21.84 -0.65
CA GLY A 19 -6.05 20.59 0.11
C GLY A 19 -4.69 19.93 0.38
N ALA A 20 -3.82 19.86 -0.62
CA ALA A 20 -2.47 19.31 -0.48
C ALA A 20 -1.60 20.18 0.44
N TYR A 21 -1.68 21.50 0.32
CA TYR A 21 -0.97 22.42 1.22
C TYR A 21 -1.46 22.32 2.65
N ALA A 22 -2.76 22.27 2.89
CA ALA A 22 -3.33 22.11 4.23
C ALA A 22 -2.88 20.78 4.88
N LEU A 23 -2.76 19.71 4.10
CA LEU A 23 -2.22 18.43 4.55
C LEU A 23 -0.75 18.55 4.97
N LEU A 24 0.07 19.15 4.10
CA LEU A 24 1.50 19.38 4.38
C LEU A 24 1.71 20.27 5.60
N GLU A 25 0.90 21.30 5.76
CA GLU A 25 0.95 22.20 6.92
C GLU A 25 0.63 21.47 8.23
N GLN A 26 -0.35 20.53 8.20
CA GLN A 26 -0.67 19.71 9.36
C GLN A 26 0.47 18.76 9.74
N MET A 27 1.19 18.22 8.76
CA MET A 27 2.29 17.28 8.97
C MET A 27 3.61 17.97 9.30
N ASN A 28 3.82 19.20 8.82
CA ASN A 28 5.09 19.90 8.93
C ASN A 28 5.48 20.16 10.40
N GLY A 29 6.62 19.63 10.81
CA GLY A 29 7.16 19.73 12.16
C GLY A 29 6.41 18.92 13.23
N SER A 30 5.21 18.38 12.91
CA SER A 30 4.46 17.56 13.86
C SER A 30 5.01 16.14 13.96
N LEU A 31 5.42 15.54 12.86
CA LEU A 31 6.02 14.19 12.86
C LEU A 31 7.27 14.13 13.73
N ASP A 32 8.17 15.12 13.64
CA ASP A 32 9.38 15.19 14.48
C ASP A 32 9.02 15.25 15.96
N LYS A 33 8.16 16.19 16.33
CA LYS A 33 7.72 16.37 17.71
C LYS A 33 7.02 15.15 18.29
N ASN A 34 6.16 14.49 17.50
CA ASN A 34 5.41 13.32 17.94
C ASN A 34 6.31 12.10 18.06
N ALA A 35 7.32 11.96 17.20
CA ALA A 35 8.30 10.87 17.27
C ALA A 35 9.08 10.83 18.60
N GLU A 36 9.31 12.00 19.24
CA GLU A 36 9.95 12.08 20.56
C GLU A 36 9.12 11.41 21.67
N ASN A 37 7.81 11.21 21.44
CA ASN A 37 6.89 10.63 22.42
C ASN A 37 6.60 9.14 22.15
N ILE A 38 7.34 8.48 21.26
CA ILE A 38 7.15 7.05 20.99
C ILE A 38 7.61 6.23 22.19
N ILE A 39 6.70 5.41 22.69
CA ILE A 39 6.97 4.43 23.74
C ILE A 39 6.63 3.05 23.18
N LEU A 40 7.65 2.19 23.05
CA LEU A 40 7.44 0.79 22.66
C LEU A 40 6.69 0.03 23.75
N GLN A 41 5.69 -0.73 23.33
CA GLN A 41 5.04 -1.67 24.22
C GLN A 41 6.00 -2.82 24.53
N LYS A 42 5.96 -3.30 25.78
CA LYS A 42 6.72 -4.49 26.18
C LYS A 42 6.12 -5.72 25.50
N GLY A 43 6.93 -6.51 24.84
CA GLY A 43 6.46 -7.69 24.12
C GLY A 43 7.60 -8.46 23.46
N GLN A 44 7.24 -9.43 22.65
CA GLN A 44 8.18 -10.19 21.84
C GLN A 44 8.75 -9.28 20.74
N GLN A 45 9.98 -9.53 20.36
CA GLN A 45 10.65 -8.81 19.29
C GLN A 45 10.63 -9.65 18.01
N ALA A 46 10.37 -9.02 16.87
CA ALA A 46 10.50 -9.68 15.59
C ALA A 46 11.94 -10.23 15.41
N PRO A 47 12.10 -11.41 14.80
CA PRO A 47 13.42 -11.99 14.53
C PRO A 47 14.25 -11.12 13.58
N ASP A 48 15.54 -11.34 13.59
CA ASP A 48 16.43 -10.73 12.61
C ASP A 48 16.08 -11.19 11.20
N GLY A 49 16.35 -10.33 10.21
CA GLY A 49 16.06 -10.61 8.82
C GLY A 49 15.48 -9.41 8.10
N THR A 50 14.96 -9.65 6.92
CA THR A 50 14.41 -8.62 6.03
C THR A 50 12.89 -8.69 6.01
N TYR A 51 12.27 -7.51 6.09
CA TYR A 51 10.85 -7.26 5.99
C TYR A 51 10.63 -6.32 4.80
N ILE A 52 9.66 -6.61 3.96
CA ILE A 52 9.41 -5.79 2.76
C ILE A 52 7.96 -5.30 2.79
N VAL A 53 7.76 -4.01 2.55
CA VAL A 53 6.45 -3.40 2.32
C VAL A 53 6.46 -2.76 0.95
N ILE A 54 5.65 -3.29 0.03
CA ILE A 54 5.50 -2.75 -1.31
C ILE A 54 4.21 -1.93 -1.34
N VAL A 55 4.35 -0.66 -1.66
CA VAL A 55 3.25 0.26 -1.93
C VAL A 55 3.07 0.35 -3.43
N GLY A 56 2.02 -0.28 -3.95
CA GLY A 56 1.61 -0.19 -5.34
C GLY A 56 0.94 1.15 -5.64
N GLU A 57 0.76 1.41 -6.91
CA GLU A 57 0.12 2.61 -7.44
C GLU A 57 -0.99 2.20 -8.40
N SER A 58 -2.22 2.70 -8.16
CA SER A 58 -3.39 2.52 -9.03
C SER A 58 -3.78 1.06 -9.31
N ALA A 59 -3.41 0.09 -8.46
CA ALA A 59 -3.74 -1.31 -8.71
C ALA A 59 -5.13 -1.65 -8.16
N ASN A 60 -6.02 -2.09 -9.07
CA ASN A 60 -7.38 -2.52 -8.75
C ASN A 60 -7.43 -4.05 -8.63
N ARG A 61 -7.86 -4.57 -7.46
CA ARG A 61 -7.98 -6.02 -7.21
C ARG A 61 -8.95 -6.72 -8.15
N ASP A 62 -9.95 -6.01 -8.69
CA ASP A 62 -10.97 -6.61 -9.57
C ASP A 62 -10.37 -7.06 -10.92
N HIS A 63 -9.24 -6.46 -11.34
CA HIS A 63 -8.43 -6.85 -12.48
C HIS A 63 -7.31 -7.84 -12.14
N MET A 64 -7.17 -8.26 -10.88
CA MET A 64 -6.11 -9.17 -10.43
C MET A 64 -6.66 -10.59 -10.23
N LYS A 65 -6.22 -11.55 -11.07
CA LYS A 65 -6.69 -12.95 -11.07
C LYS A 65 -6.65 -13.61 -9.69
N ALA A 66 -5.63 -13.33 -8.89
CA ALA A 66 -5.48 -13.87 -7.54
C ALA A 66 -6.59 -13.40 -6.57
N PHE A 67 -7.12 -12.20 -6.76
CA PHE A 67 -8.18 -11.62 -5.94
C PHE A 67 -9.57 -11.84 -6.54
N THR A 68 -9.65 -11.95 -7.87
CA THR A 68 -10.87 -12.14 -8.66
C THR A 68 -10.70 -13.36 -9.57
N PRO A 69 -10.89 -14.60 -9.05
CA PRO A 69 -10.55 -15.84 -9.77
C PRO A 69 -11.24 -16.03 -11.12
N HIS A 70 -12.39 -15.40 -11.33
CA HIS A 70 -13.13 -15.44 -12.59
C HIS A 70 -12.72 -14.33 -13.59
N TYR A 71 -11.78 -13.44 -13.24
CA TYR A 71 -11.24 -12.47 -14.18
C TYR A 71 -10.65 -13.18 -15.41
N ALA A 72 -10.92 -12.66 -16.62
CA ALA A 72 -10.59 -13.38 -17.85
C ALA A 72 -9.08 -13.54 -18.03
N GLU A 73 -8.34 -12.46 -17.86
CA GLU A 73 -6.91 -12.41 -18.09
C GLU A 73 -6.10 -12.92 -16.86
N ASN A 74 -4.94 -13.53 -17.12
CA ASN A 74 -4.06 -14.02 -16.05
C ASN A 74 -3.05 -12.94 -15.63
N THR A 75 -3.57 -11.88 -15.04
CA THR A 75 -2.79 -10.69 -14.65
C THR A 75 -1.89 -10.89 -13.44
N THR A 76 -2.08 -11.94 -12.64
CA THR A 76 -1.32 -12.19 -11.42
C THR A 76 -0.97 -13.67 -11.26
N PRO A 77 -0.18 -14.26 -12.19
CA PRO A 77 0.16 -15.68 -12.15
C PRO A 77 0.92 -16.07 -10.88
N TRP A 78 1.89 -15.28 -10.43
CA TRP A 78 2.65 -15.57 -9.21
C TRP A 78 1.81 -15.44 -7.94
N PHE A 79 1.04 -14.38 -7.77
CA PHE A 79 0.13 -14.28 -6.63
C PHE A 79 -0.86 -15.45 -6.62
N SER A 80 -1.37 -15.87 -7.79
CA SER A 80 -2.29 -17.01 -7.90
C SER A 80 -1.65 -18.33 -7.48
N GLU A 81 -0.36 -18.53 -7.75
CA GLU A 81 0.41 -19.68 -7.26
C GLU A 81 0.59 -19.64 -5.72
N MET A 82 0.75 -18.44 -5.16
CA MET A 82 0.93 -18.24 -3.72
C MET A 82 -0.37 -18.39 -2.92
N VAL A 83 -1.52 -18.13 -3.55
CA VAL A 83 -2.84 -18.29 -2.92
C VAL A 83 -3.05 -19.76 -2.51
N GLY A 84 -3.51 -19.94 -1.28
CA GLY A 84 -3.75 -21.29 -0.74
C GLY A 84 -2.53 -21.94 -0.10
N THR A 85 -1.33 -21.35 -0.20
CA THR A 85 -0.18 -21.79 0.59
C THR A 85 -0.38 -21.45 2.08
N GLU A 86 0.39 -22.11 2.95
CA GLU A 86 0.34 -21.81 4.38
C GLU A 86 0.92 -20.44 4.73
N ASP A 87 1.82 -19.94 3.88
CA ASP A 87 2.66 -18.78 4.12
C ASP A 87 1.99 -17.44 3.75
N VAL A 88 0.83 -17.50 3.06
CA VAL A 88 0.19 -16.34 2.46
C VAL A 88 -1.26 -16.16 2.91
N ALA A 89 -1.63 -14.90 3.12
CA ALA A 89 -3.01 -14.45 3.27
C ALA A 89 -3.31 -13.26 2.35
N LEU A 90 -4.51 -13.23 1.78
CA LEU A 90 -5.04 -12.11 1.01
C LEU A 90 -6.19 -11.43 1.77
N GLY A 91 -6.28 -10.11 1.66
CA GLY A 91 -7.47 -9.35 2.06
C GLY A 91 -8.35 -9.09 0.84
N TYR A 92 -9.37 -9.93 0.61
CA TYR A 92 -10.24 -9.83 -0.57
C TYR A 92 -11.18 -8.62 -0.55
N LYS A 93 -11.39 -8.03 0.63
CA LYS A 93 -12.27 -6.87 0.85
C LYS A 93 -11.47 -5.66 1.34
N ALA A 94 -10.29 -5.45 0.74
CA ALA A 94 -9.45 -4.30 1.04
C ALA A 94 -9.84 -3.08 0.18
N TYR A 95 -9.89 -1.92 0.82
CA TYR A 95 -10.25 -0.64 0.20
C TYR A 95 -9.20 0.42 0.53
N SER A 96 -8.99 1.34 -0.39
CA SER A 96 -8.26 2.57 -0.08
C SER A 96 -9.14 3.54 0.73
N ASN A 97 -8.52 4.24 1.64
CA ASN A 97 -9.19 5.31 2.40
C ASN A 97 -9.47 6.57 1.55
N PHE A 98 -8.81 6.68 0.36
CA PHE A 98 -8.98 7.81 -0.54
C PHE A 98 -8.59 7.44 -1.99
N PRO A 99 -9.27 7.96 -3.03
CA PRO A 99 -9.00 7.61 -4.42
C PRO A 99 -7.86 8.43 -5.06
N THR A 100 -6.84 8.83 -4.29
CA THR A 100 -5.62 9.49 -4.80
C THR A 100 -4.44 9.29 -3.86
N THR A 101 -3.24 9.14 -4.40
CA THR A 101 -2.00 8.78 -3.72
C THR A 101 -1.69 9.60 -2.47
N ILE A 102 -1.61 10.94 -2.60
CA ILE A 102 -1.17 11.80 -1.49
C ILE A 102 -2.10 11.69 -0.27
N MET A 103 -3.41 11.68 -0.51
CA MET A 103 -4.40 11.62 0.57
C MET A 103 -4.45 10.22 1.18
N SER A 104 -4.39 9.18 0.36
CA SER A 104 -4.38 7.80 0.81
C SER A 104 -3.14 7.49 1.66
N LEU A 105 -1.95 7.72 1.13
CA LEU A 105 -0.70 7.33 1.79
C LEU A 105 -0.36 8.18 3.01
N SER A 106 -0.86 9.43 3.09
CA SER A 106 -0.70 10.25 4.30
C SER A 106 -1.35 9.61 5.52
N TYR A 107 -2.44 8.88 5.34
CA TYR A 107 -3.10 8.11 6.39
C TYR A 107 -2.50 6.70 6.49
N ALA A 108 -2.32 5.99 5.40
CA ALA A 108 -1.81 4.62 5.41
C ALA A 108 -0.43 4.47 6.09
N LEU A 109 0.43 5.47 5.93
CA LEU A 109 1.81 5.45 6.45
C LEU A 109 2.01 6.24 7.75
N THR A 110 0.91 6.60 8.40
CA THR A 110 0.92 7.27 9.72
C THR A 110 -0.09 6.62 10.66
N SER A 111 -0.01 6.94 11.95
CA SER A 111 -0.96 6.46 12.96
C SER A 111 -2.33 7.16 12.92
N ALA A 112 -2.58 8.05 11.95
CA ALA A 112 -3.90 8.63 11.72
C ALA A 112 -4.76 7.70 10.87
N ASN A 113 -6.04 7.57 11.21
CA ASN A 113 -7.01 6.82 10.41
C ASN A 113 -8.40 7.47 10.49
N GLN A 114 -9.35 6.96 9.70
CA GLN A 114 -10.72 7.50 9.62
C GLN A 114 -11.58 7.18 10.84
N TYR A 115 -11.14 6.26 11.71
CA TYR A 115 -11.97 5.68 12.77
C TYR A 115 -11.58 6.17 14.16
N GLY A 116 -10.35 6.63 14.33
CA GLY A 116 -9.82 7.11 15.61
C GLY A 116 -9.79 8.63 15.71
N ASP A 117 -9.42 9.12 16.89
CA ASP A 117 -9.31 10.56 17.18
C ASP A 117 -7.94 11.14 16.80
N THR A 118 -7.02 10.32 16.31
CA THR A 118 -5.66 10.76 15.94
C THR A 118 -5.69 11.46 14.59
N SER A 119 -5.56 12.78 14.61
CA SER A 119 -5.38 13.57 13.38
C SER A 119 -3.94 13.47 12.87
N LEU A 120 -3.70 13.81 11.59
CA LEU A 120 -2.35 13.84 11.00
C LEU A 120 -1.38 14.74 11.79
N LYS A 121 -1.87 15.80 12.41
CA LYS A 121 -1.07 16.69 13.28
C LYS A 121 -0.54 15.98 14.54
N ASN A 122 -1.24 14.97 15.02
CA ASN A 122 -0.89 14.23 16.23
C ASN A 122 -0.33 12.84 15.94
N ALA A 123 -0.22 12.48 14.66
CA ALA A 123 0.25 11.18 14.21
C ALA A 123 1.78 11.06 14.26
N ILE A 124 2.27 9.83 14.31
CA ILE A 124 3.65 9.46 14.02
C ILE A 124 3.69 8.76 12.66
N SER A 125 4.86 8.73 12.02
CA SER A 125 5.04 7.94 10.82
C SER A 125 5.30 6.47 11.16
N LEU A 126 4.96 5.59 10.21
CA LEU A 126 5.28 4.16 10.32
C LEU A 126 6.81 3.94 10.35
N MET A 127 7.58 4.79 9.64
CA MET A 127 9.06 4.76 9.68
C MET A 127 9.59 4.99 11.10
N ASP A 128 9.03 5.97 11.82
CA ASP A 128 9.46 6.25 13.20
C ASP A 128 9.13 5.10 14.16
N ALA A 129 7.96 4.48 14.01
CA ALA A 129 7.56 3.33 14.82
C ALA A 129 8.50 2.14 14.61
N LEU A 130 8.87 1.85 13.35
CA LEU A 130 9.78 0.75 12.99
C LEU A 130 11.21 1.02 13.46
N ARG A 131 11.71 2.25 13.29
CA ARG A 131 13.04 2.64 13.82
C ARG A 131 13.09 2.53 15.34
N ALA A 132 12.06 2.96 16.04
CA ALA A 132 11.96 2.80 17.50
C ALA A 132 11.99 1.31 17.91
N ALA A 133 11.42 0.41 17.09
CA ALA A 133 11.48 -1.04 17.28
C ALA A 133 12.82 -1.69 16.85
N GLY A 134 13.81 -0.86 16.47
CA GLY A 134 15.16 -1.30 16.14
C GLY A 134 15.34 -1.85 14.73
N TYR A 135 14.49 -1.49 13.79
CA TYR A 135 14.70 -1.76 12.37
C TYR A 135 15.58 -0.69 11.74
N GLU A 136 16.49 -1.10 10.87
CA GLU A 136 17.05 -0.23 9.85
C GLU A 136 15.99 -0.09 8.76
N THR A 137 15.70 1.15 8.35
CA THR A 137 14.64 1.45 7.38
C THR A 137 15.22 1.98 6.09
N ASP A 138 14.85 1.33 4.97
CA ASP A 138 15.20 1.74 3.62
C ASP A 138 13.91 2.12 2.86
N TRP A 139 13.87 3.30 2.26
CA TRP A 139 12.81 3.71 1.35
C TRP A 139 13.31 3.80 -0.08
N ILE A 140 12.72 3.00 -0.97
CA ILE A 140 13.02 2.98 -2.40
C ILE A 140 11.79 3.50 -3.13
N SER A 141 11.92 4.57 -3.91
CA SER A 141 10.80 5.13 -4.66
C SER A 141 11.14 5.30 -6.13
N PHE A 142 10.21 4.90 -6.98
CA PHE A 142 10.23 5.12 -8.42
C PHE A 142 9.38 6.31 -8.84
N GLN A 143 8.72 6.97 -7.87
CA GLN A 143 7.94 8.18 -8.08
C GLN A 143 8.79 9.45 -7.85
N SER A 144 8.28 10.58 -8.34
CA SER A 144 8.98 11.87 -8.20
C SER A 144 9.10 12.31 -6.73
N ARG A 145 10.32 12.65 -6.30
CA ARG A 145 10.59 13.21 -4.97
C ARG A 145 10.05 14.63 -4.79
N SER A 146 10.02 15.43 -5.85
CA SER A 146 9.91 16.90 -5.76
C SER A 146 8.58 17.48 -6.24
N SER A 147 7.58 16.64 -6.53
CA SER A 147 6.26 17.12 -6.91
C SER A 147 5.42 17.49 -5.68
N LEU A 148 4.50 18.46 -5.83
CA LEU A 148 3.53 18.76 -4.78
C LEU A 148 2.65 17.52 -4.47
N ALA A 149 2.36 16.72 -5.50
CA ALA A 149 1.58 15.50 -5.38
C ALA A 149 2.28 14.39 -4.58
N SER A 150 3.60 14.45 -4.43
CA SER A 150 4.38 13.47 -3.64
C SER A 150 4.84 14.02 -2.29
N ALA A 151 4.69 15.32 -2.03
CA ALA A 151 5.37 15.99 -0.91
C ALA A 151 5.07 15.37 0.46
N ALA A 152 3.83 15.00 0.77
CA ALA A 152 3.50 14.35 2.06
C ALA A 152 4.12 12.96 2.18
N VAL A 153 4.12 12.18 1.10
CA VAL A 153 4.77 10.86 1.06
C VAL A 153 6.28 11.01 1.19
N THR A 154 6.87 12.02 0.53
CA THR A 154 8.29 12.36 0.66
C THR A 154 8.66 12.71 2.11
N MET A 155 7.84 13.50 2.81
CA MET A 155 8.06 13.80 4.23
C MET A 155 8.10 12.55 5.11
N ILE A 156 7.25 11.55 4.83
CA ILE A 156 7.26 10.26 5.52
C ILE A 156 8.50 9.45 5.14
N ALA A 157 8.81 9.38 3.85
CA ALA A 157 9.94 8.63 3.31
C ALA A 157 11.29 9.11 3.89
N GLU A 158 11.48 10.44 3.99
CA GLU A 158 12.70 11.05 4.54
C GLU A 158 12.92 10.76 6.06
N ARG A 159 11.97 10.12 6.72
CA ARG A 159 12.13 9.62 8.09
C ARG A 159 12.82 8.25 8.14
N SER A 160 13.03 7.61 6.99
CA SER A 160 13.83 6.38 6.89
C SER A 160 15.32 6.66 7.12
N ASP A 161 16.08 5.65 7.52
CA ASP A 161 17.53 5.78 7.68
C ASP A 161 18.23 6.02 6.34
N ARG A 162 17.67 5.48 5.23
CA ARG A 162 18.17 5.67 3.86
C ARG A 162 17.01 5.80 2.89
N THR A 163 17.17 6.69 1.89
CA THR A 163 16.20 6.87 0.81
C THR A 163 16.88 6.76 -0.54
N TYR A 164 16.22 6.08 -1.49
CA TYR A 164 16.66 5.88 -2.86
C TYR A 164 15.54 6.35 -3.79
N TRP A 165 15.86 7.27 -4.69
CA TRP A 165 14.90 7.88 -5.61
C TRP A 165 15.34 7.62 -7.03
N GLU A 166 14.61 6.75 -7.73
CA GLU A 166 14.92 6.29 -9.08
C GLU A 166 13.94 6.89 -10.09
N GLN A 167 14.39 7.02 -11.34
CA GLN A 167 13.56 7.45 -12.47
C GLN A 167 13.39 6.33 -13.50
N ASP A 168 13.97 5.17 -13.22
CA ASP A 168 13.94 3.99 -14.06
C ASP A 168 12.60 3.24 -13.94
N PRO A 169 12.31 2.30 -14.85
CA PRO A 169 11.18 1.37 -14.70
C PRO A 169 11.26 0.56 -13.40
N ASP A 170 10.10 0.19 -12.86
CA ASP A 170 9.97 -0.51 -11.57
C ASP A 170 10.75 -1.84 -11.51
N GLU A 171 11.07 -2.48 -12.64
CA GLU A 171 11.92 -3.69 -12.66
C GLU A 171 13.33 -3.46 -12.07
N LYS A 172 13.79 -2.20 -12.02
CA LYS A 172 15.05 -1.82 -11.38
C LYS A 172 15.02 -1.88 -9.85
N MET A 173 13.86 -2.14 -9.26
CA MET A 173 13.70 -2.35 -7.83
C MET A 173 14.67 -3.39 -7.29
N LEU A 174 14.80 -4.51 -7.98
CA LEU A 174 15.71 -5.58 -7.59
C LEU A 174 17.18 -5.12 -7.63
N ASP A 175 17.58 -4.35 -8.64
CA ASP A 175 18.95 -3.83 -8.76
C ASP A 175 19.31 -2.91 -7.57
N VAL A 176 18.35 -2.13 -7.05
CA VAL A 176 18.53 -1.29 -5.87
C VAL A 176 18.61 -2.13 -4.61
N ILE A 177 17.68 -3.09 -4.44
CA ILE A 177 17.66 -3.99 -3.27
C ILE A 177 18.97 -4.78 -3.15
N GLN A 178 19.53 -5.25 -4.25
CA GLN A 178 20.80 -5.99 -4.29
C GLN A 178 22.02 -5.17 -3.83
N LYS A 179 21.93 -3.84 -3.93
CA LYS A 179 23.02 -2.92 -3.55
C LYS A 179 22.88 -2.40 -2.12
N LEU A 180 21.79 -2.73 -1.42
CA LEU A 180 21.61 -2.29 -0.03
C LEU A 180 22.74 -2.83 0.87
N PRO A 181 23.26 -2.02 1.81
CA PRO A 181 24.28 -2.49 2.73
C PRO A 181 23.74 -3.62 3.61
N PRO A 182 24.58 -4.52 4.12
CA PRO A 182 24.15 -5.55 5.06
C PRO A 182 23.47 -4.94 6.29
N ALA A 183 22.38 -5.56 6.75
CA ALA A 183 21.70 -5.18 7.98
C ALA A 183 21.22 -6.43 8.72
N LYS A 184 21.20 -6.36 10.05
CA LYS A 184 20.78 -7.48 10.89
C LYS A 184 19.26 -7.63 10.90
N LYS A 185 18.56 -6.51 11.03
CA LYS A 185 17.08 -6.42 10.99
C LYS A 185 16.68 -5.17 10.25
N ARG A 186 15.99 -5.33 9.12
CA ARG A 186 15.59 -4.19 8.26
C ARG A 186 14.17 -4.27 7.77
N VAL A 187 13.60 -3.11 7.47
CA VAL A 187 12.41 -2.98 6.66
C VAL A 187 12.74 -2.19 5.39
N ILE A 188 12.36 -2.74 4.23
CA ILE A 188 12.46 -2.08 2.94
C ILE A 188 11.05 -1.67 2.53
N PHE A 189 10.80 -0.37 2.38
CA PHE A 189 9.62 0.17 1.73
C PHE A 189 9.94 0.43 0.26
N VAL A 190 9.06 -0.04 -0.62
CA VAL A 190 9.14 0.25 -2.05
C VAL A 190 7.88 0.97 -2.49
N HIS A 191 8.02 2.14 -3.08
CA HIS A 191 6.92 2.93 -3.63
C HIS A 191 7.05 2.96 -5.16
N MET A 192 6.12 2.29 -5.84
CA MET A 192 6.17 1.99 -7.26
C MET A 192 5.57 3.11 -8.12
N ASN A 193 5.93 3.13 -9.41
CA ASN A 193 5.11 3.76 -10.45
C ASN A 193 3.86 2.91 -10.78
N GLY A 194 3.97 1.61 -10.61
CA GLY A 194 2.89 0.64 -10.67
C GLY A 194 2.05 0.70 -11.94
N SER A 195 0.73 0.77 -11.75
CA SER A 195 -0.25 0.81 -12.84
C SER A 195 -0.85 2.21 -13.08
N HIS A 196 -0.11 3.26 -12.73
CA HIS A 196 -0.57 4.65 -12.92
C HIS A 196 -0.76 4.99 -14.41
N TYR A 197 -1.79 5.73 -14.75
CA TYR A 197 -2.00 6.32 -16.07
C TYR A 197 -0.79 7.23 -16.45
N SER A 198 -0.20 7.19 -17.66
CA SER A 198 -0.48 6.41 -18.86
C SER A 198 0.15 5.02 -18.80
N TYR A 199 -0.64 3.97 -18.93
CA TYR A 199 -0.23 2.56 -18.72
C TYR A 199 0.91 2.14 -19.66
N THR A 200 0.87 2.57 -20.93
CA THR A 200 1.91 2.26 -21.93
C THR A 200 3.31 2.73 -21.54
N SER A 201 3.42 3.69 -20.63
CA SER A 201 4.71 4.19 -20.13
C SER A 201 5.23 3.45 -18.91
N ARG A 202 4.46 2.50 -18.35
CA ARG A 202 4.82 1.78 -17.12
C ARG A 202 5.64 0.53 -17.38
N VAL A 203 5.47 -0.07 -18.55
CA VAL A 203 6.13 -1.30 -18.92
C VAL A 203 7.16 -1.01 -20.03
N PRO A 204 8.42 -1.44 -19.88
CA PRO A 204 9.41 -1.32 -20.96
C PRO A 204 8.94 -2.00 -22.26
N GLU A 205 9.20 -1.38 -23.41
CA GLU A 205 8.71 -1.84 -24.71
C GLU A 205 9.04 -3.34 -24.98
N HIS A 206 10.22 -3.77 -24.57
CA HIS A 206 10.67 -5.16 -24.77
C HIS A 206 9.93 -6.19 -23.90
N ARG A 207 9.15 -5.74 -22.91
CA ARG A 207 8.38 -6.59 -21.98
C ARG A 207 6.91 -6.78 -22.36
N TRP A 208 6.38 -5.93 -23.24
CA TRP A 208 4.93 -5.88 -23.50
C TRP A 208 4.31 -7.23 -23.90
N ASN A 209 5.08 -8.09 -24.55
CA ASN A 209 4.60 -9.40 -25.02
C ASN A 209 4.94 -10.56 -24.08
N ASP A 210 5.57 -10.29 -22.92
CA ASP A 210 6.07 -11.36 -22.04
C ASP A 210 4.96 -12.01 -21.20
N PHE A 211 3.80 -11.34 -21.04
CA PHE A 211 2.80 -11.70 -20.04
C PHE A 211 1.59 -12.45 -20.59
N GLY A 212 1.44 -12.56 -21.91
CA GLY A 212 0.37 -13.32 -22.56
C GLY A 212 -1.03 -12.74 -22.36
N ILE A 213 -1.16 -11.45 -22.03
CA ILE A 213 -2.43 -10.74 -21.94
C ILE A 213 -3.00 -10.54 -23.36
N SER A 214 -4.30 -10.74 -23.54
CA SER A 214 -4.95 -10.66 -24.84
C SER A 214 -4.97 -9.21 -25.38
N THR A 215 -4.47 -9.00 -26.60
CA THR A 215 -4.56 -7.70 -27.28
C THR A 215 -5.98 -7.31 -27.68
N GLN A 216 -6.95 -8.19 -27.51
CA GLN A 216 -8.37 -7.93 -27.76
C GLN A 216 -9.11 -7.49 -26.49
N ASP A 217 -8.45 -7.54 -25.34
CA ASP A 217 -8.99 -7.02 -24.10
C ASP A 217 -9.06 -5.48 -24.19
N PRO A 218 -10.22 -4.86 -23.93
CA PRO A 218 -10.33 -3.39 -23.89
C PRO A 218 -9.43 -2.75 -22.81
N ASP A 219 -9.11 -3.48 -21.75
CA ASP A 219 -8.27 -3.01 -20.65
C ASP A 219 -6.83 -3.53 -20.76
N HIS A 220 -6.44 -4.06 -21.93
CA HIS A 220 -5.14 -4.71 -22.20
C HIS A 220 -3.95 -3.96 -21.62
N ASP A 221 -3.81 -2.67 -21.89
CA ASP A 221 -2.64 -1.89 -21.48
C ASP A 221 -2.52 -1.79 -19.95
N TYR A 222 -3.64 -1.70 -19.26
CA TYR A 222 -3.69 -1.74 -17.81
C TYR A 222 -3.33 -3.13 -17.26
N ASP A 223 -3.93 -4.16 -17.81
CA ASP A 223 -3.71 -5.55 -17.38
C ASP A 223 -2.26 -6.01 -17.59
N VAL A 224 -1.61 -5.54 -18.66
CA VAL A 224 -0.16 -5.77 -18.85
C VAL A 224 0.66 -5.14 -17.73
N THR A 225 0.27 -3.97 -17.22
CA THR A 225 0.99 -3.35 -16.08
C THR A 225 0.85 -4.18 -14.80
N LEU A 226 -0.33 -4.76 -14.55
CA LEU A 226 -0.55 -5.64 -13.40
C LEU A 226 0.29 -6.92 -13.49
N ALA A 227 0.34 -7.55 -14.66
CA ALA A 227 1.14 -8.74 -14.90
C ALA A 227 2.65 -8.45 -14.79
N TYR A 228 3.09 -7.29 -15.25
CA TYR A 228 4.46 -6.82 -15.09
C TYR A 228 4.81 -6.61 -13.61
N ASN A 229 3.92 -6.02 -12.82
CA ASN A 229 4.11 -5.85 -11.38
C ASN A 229 4.19 -7.20 -10.65
N ASP A 230 3.32 -8.16 -10.98
CA ASP A 230 3.35 -9.52 -10.42
C ASP A 230 4.69 -10.22 -10.70
N TRP A 231 5.23 -10.06 -11.92
CA TRP A 231 6.54 -10.56 -12.29
C TRP A 231 7.67 -9.89 -11.48
N ILE A 232 7.63 -8.59 -11.26
CA ILE A 232 8.60 -7.88 -10.42
C ILE A 232 8.54 -8.41 -8.98
N PHE A 233 7.34 -8.56 -8.42
CA PHE A 233 7.17 -9.05 -7.04
C PHE A 233 7.73 -10.45 -6.86
N LYS A 234 7.52 -11.34 -7.83
CA LYS A 234 8.13 -12.68 -7.85
C LYS A 234 9.64 -12.59 -7.72
N ASN A 235 10.29 -11.79 -8.58
CA ASN A 235 11.75 -11.69 -8.60
C ASN A 235 12.31 -11.11 -7.28
N VAL A 236 11.67 -10.08 -6.73
CA VAL A 236 12.05 -9.49 -5.44
C VAL A 236 11.85 -10.49 -4.30
N PHE A 237 10.73 -11.21 -4.29
CA PHE A 237 10.42 -12.22 -3.29
C PHE A 237 11.44 -13.37 -3.31
N GLU A 238 11.72 -13.93 -4.47
CA GLU A 238 12.67 -15.05 -4.63
C GLU A 238 14.07 -14.63 -4.16
N TYR A 239 14.55 -13.46 -4.62
CA TYR A 239 15.85 -12.94 -4.21
C TYR A 239 15.93 -12.67 -2.68
N ALA A 240 14.93 -12.01 -2.13
CA ALA A 240 14.92 -11.68 -0.71
C ALA A 240 14.83 -12.93 0.18
N ARG A 241 14.06 -13.94 -0.25
CA ARG A 241 13.98 -15.24 0.43
C ARG A 241 15.31 -15.99 0.40
N GLU A 242 16.00 -15.99 -0.74
CA GLU A 242 17.25 -16.75 -0.93
C GLU A 242 18.46 -16.04 -0.31
N HIS A 243 18.54 -14.71 -0.40
CA HIS A 243 19.76 -13.96 -0.10
C HIS A 243 19.65 -12.98 1.08
N MET A 244 18.44 -12.65 1.55
CA MET A 244 18.26 -11.59 2.54
C MET A 244 17.50 -12.03 3.79
N HIS A 245 17.31 -13.33 3.99
CA HIS A 245 16.55 -13.88 5.14
C HIS A 245 15.18 -13.20 5.28
N LEU A 246 14.34 -13.32 4.23
CA LEU A 246 13.01 -12.70 4.20
C LEU A 246 12.12 -13.29 5.28
N GLN A 247 11.63 -12.45 6.19
CA GLN A 247 10.71 -12.81 7.27
C GLN A 247 9.24 -12.52 6.92
N ALA A 248 8.99 -11.38 6.30
CA ALA A 248 7.65 -10.99 5.86
C ALA A 248 7.68 -10.12 4.62
N MET A 249 6.63 -10.21 3.80
CA MET A 249 6.39 -9.31 2.68
C MET A 249 4.92 -8.89 2.69
N ILE A 250 4.67 -7.60 2.60
CA ILE A 250 3.34 -7.01 2.51
C ILE A 250 3.24 -6.24 1.20
N TYR A 251 2.11 -6.37 0.52
CA TYR A 251 1.77 -5.55 -0.64
C TYR A 251 0.37 -4.99 -0.49
N PHE A 252 0.22 -3.71 -0.76
CA PHE A 252 -1.06 -3.04 -0.93
C PHE A 252 -0.92 -1.92 -1.96
N SER A 253 -2.02 -1.56 -2.64
CA SER A 253 -2.03 -0.37 -3.48
C SER A 253 -2.50 0.85 -2.69
N ASP A 254 -2.02 2.01 -3.10
CA ASP A 254 -2.47 3.29 -2.56
C ASP A 254 -3.95 3.56 -2.86
N HIS A 255 -4.40 3.30 -4.09
CA HIS A 255 -5.79 3.30 -4.53
C HIS A 255 -5.99 2.33 -5.71
N GLY A 256 -7.24 2.16 -6.13
CA GLY A 256 -7.61 1.43 -7.34
C GLY A 256 -7.71 2.33 -8.56
N GLU A 257 -8.28 1.80 -9.64
CA GLU A 257 -8.46 2.49 -10.92
C GLU A 257 -9.82 2.16 -11.52
N ASN A 258 -10.49 3.15 -12.09
CA ASN A 258 -11.67 2.97 -12.95
C ASN A 258 -11.23 3.07 -14.41
N MET A 259 -11.54 2.08 -15.22
CA MET A 259 -11.06 2.03 -16.61
C MET A 259 -11.63 3.13 -17.52
N VAL A 260 -12.71 3.80 -17.11
CA VAL A 260 -13.34 4.88 -17.88
C VAL A 260 -12.99 6.26 -17.33
N HIS A 261 -12.93 6.38 -16.01
CA HIS A 261 -12.76 7.68 -15.31
C HIS A 261 -11.43 7.81 -14.58
N TYR A 262 -10.58 6.77 -14.67
CA TYR A 262 -9.30 6.66 -13.98
C TYR A 262 -9.48 6.72 -12.46
N HIS A 263 -8.77 7.57 -11.75
CA HIS A 263 -8.90 7.82 -10.32
C HIS A 263 -9.09 9.30 -10.02
N GLY A 264 -9.73 9.62 -8.92
CA GLY A 264 -9.94 11.01 -8.51
C GLY A 264 -11.19 11.22 -7.67
N THR A 265 -11.50 12.48 -7.42
CA THR A 265 -12.55 12.86 -6.47
C THR A 265 -13.87 13.28 -7.11
N SER A 266 -13.94 13.40 -8.44
CA SER A 266 -15.16 13.85 -9.13
C SER A 266 -15.11 13.52 -10.63
N PRO A 267 -15.93 12.55 -11.10
CA PRO A 267 -16.82 11.71 -10.28
C PRO A 267 -16.03 10.69 -9.45
N PHE A 268 -16.59 10.20 -8.34
CA PHE A 268 -16.08 9.11 -7.53
C PHE A 268 -16.81 7.81 -7.92
N PHE A 269 -16.05 6.72 -7.98
CA PHE A 269 -16.55 5.35 -8.16
C PHE A 269 -15.81 4.42 -7.20
N PHE A 270 -16.48 3.39 -6.68
CA PHE A 270 -15.90 2.48 -5.68
C PHE A 270 -14.72 1.66 -6.21
N ASP A 271 -14.67 1.33 -7.48
CA ASP A 271 -13.52 0.65 -8.10
C ASP A 271 -12.22 1.46 -8.01
N MET A 272 -12.30 2.80 -7.90
CA MET A 272 -11.15 3.67 -7.61
C MET A 272 -10.53 3.42 -6.23
N VAL A 273 -11.20 2.68 -5.37
CA VAL A 273 -10.74 2.35 -4.01
C VAL A 273 -10.68 0.85 -3.74
N HIS A 274 -10.97 0.00 -4.72
CA HIS A 274 -10.76 -1.44 -4.64
C HIS A 274 -9.28 -1.76 -4.78
N ILE A 275 -8.62 -2.16 -3.69
CA ILE A 275 -7.18 -2.41 -3.69
C ILE A 275 -6.84 -3.85 -3.34
N PRO A 276 -5.72 -4.41 -3.86
CA PRO A 276 -5.17 -5.65 -3.36
C PRO A 276 -4.57 -5.46 -1.96
N PHE A 277 -4.61 -6.51 -1.16
CA PHE A 277 -3.86 -6.62 0.09
C PHE A 277 -3.32 -8.04 0.25
N PHE A 278 -2.01 -8.16 0.32
CA PHE A 278 -1.28 -9.44 0.37
C PHE A 278 -0.28 -9.42 1.54
N VAL A 279 -0.20 -10.53 2.27
CA VAL A 279 0.76 -10.74 3.35
C VAL A 279 1.40 -12.12 3.20
N TYR A 280 2.73 -12.15 3.15
CA TYR A 280 3.56 -13.34 3.29
C TYR A 280 4.28 -13.32 4.64
N LEU A 281 4.32 -14.45 5.33
CA LEU A 281 5.15 -14.67 6.52
C LEU A 281 5.99 -15.94 6.30
N SER A 282 7.30 -15.85 6.59
CA SER A 282 8.20 -16.99 6.45
C SER A 282 7.80 -18.15 7.39
N PRO A 283 8.19 -19.40 7.08
CA PRO A 283 7.98 -20.53 7.99
C PRO A 283 8.57 -20.30 9.38
N GLU A 284 9.75 -19.66 9.47
CA GLU A 284 10.37 -19.28 10.74
C GLU A 284 9.49 -18.28 11.51
N TYR A 285 9.02 -17.24 10.82
CA TYR A 285 8.17 -16.22 11.44
C TYR A 285 6.84 -16.78 11.94
N ARG A 286 6.21 -17.66 11.15
CA ARG A 286 4.97 -18.35 11.53
C ARG A 286 5.16 -19.31 12.71
N ALA A 287 6.33 -19.93 12.81
CA ALA A 287 6.63 -20.80 13.98
C ALA A 287 6.76 -19.98 15.28
N LEU A 288 7.27 -18.74 15.19
CA LEU A 288 7.37 -17.84 16.35
C LEU A 288 6.03 -17.19 16.72
N TYR A 289 5.20 -16.88 15.71
CA TYR A 289 3.92 -16.16 15.87
C TYR A 289 2.79 -16.85 15.10
N PRO A 290 2.42 -18.09 15.48
CA PRO A 290 1.46 -18.89 14.69
C PRO A 290 0.07 -18.27 14.60
N GLU A 291 -0.31 -17.45 15.57
CA GLU A 291 -1.62 -16.79 15.61
C GLU A 291 -1.78 -15.72 14.51
N LEU A 292 -0.71 -15.08 14.06
CA LEU A 292 -0.80 -13.98 13.08
C LEU A 292 -1.39 -14.46 11.75
N MET A 293 -0.83 -15.54 11.17
CA MET A 293 -1.33 -16.08 9.90
C MET A 293 -2.75 -16.66 10.06
N VAL A 294 -3.07 -17.24 11.22
CA VAL A 294 -4.42 -17.72 11.53
C VAL A 294 -5.43 -16.57 11.50
N GLN A 295 -5.10 -15.44 12.15
CA GLN A 295 -6.00 -14.28 12.14
C GLN A 295 -6.10 -13.62 10.75
N LEU A 296 -4.99 -13.46 10.04
CA LEU A 296 -5.00 -12.94 8.67
C LEU A 296 -5.93 -13.75 7.76
N LYS A 297 -5.82 -15.09 7.79
CA LYS A 297 -6.69 -15.97 6.99
C LYS A 297 -8.16 -15.92 7.45
N LYS A 298 -8.41 -15.81 8.74
CA LYS A 298 -9.76 -15.62 9.28
C LYS A 298 -10.39 -14.31 8.81
N HIS A 299 -9.59 -13.26 8.69
CA HIS A 299 -10.04 -11.93 8.27
C HIS A 299 -10.06 -11.74 6.74
N ALA A 300 -9.63 -12.72 5.95
CA ALA A 300 -9.50 -12.60 4.49
C ALA A 300 -10.74 -12.03 3.77
N GLN A 301 -11.94 -12.31 4.27
CA GLN A 301 -13.23 -11.83 3.74
C GLN A 301 -13.83 -10.66 4.55
N ILE A 302 -13.11 -10.19 5.58
CA ILE A 302 -13.54 -9.02 6.36
C ILE A 302 -13.04 -7.76 5.69
N VAL A 303 -13.82 -6.69 5.78
CA VAL A 303 -13.45 -5.38 5.24
C VAL A 303 -12.18 -4.86 5.92
N PHE A 304 -11.31 -4.27 5.10
CA PHE A 304 -10.09 -3.61 5.52
C PHE A 304 -9.93 -2.30 4.75
N THR A 305 -9.40 -1.26 5.38
CA THR A 305 -9.04 -0.02 4.70
C THR A 305 -7.56 0.29 4.91
N ASN A 306 -6.88 0.84 3.89
CA ASN A 306 -5.42 0.97 3.94
C ASN A 306 -4.91 2.02 4.94
N ASP A 307 -5.75 2.88 5.50
CA ASP A 307 -5.40 3.71 6.65
C ASP A 307 -5.20 2.91 7.97
N LEU A 308 -5.48 1.62 7.94
CA LEU A 308 -5.17 0.67 9.03
C LEU A 308 -3.83 -0.09 8.80
N ILE A 309 -3.09 0.26 7.75
CA ILE A 309 -1.76 -0.32 7.45
C ILE A 309 -0.77 -0.03 8.57
N PHE A 310 -0.82 1.16 9.17
CA PHE A 310 0.06 1.49 10.31
C PHE A 310 -0.05 0.45 11.43
N ASP A 311 -1.27 0.19 11.90
CA ASP A 311 -1.51 -0.75 13.00
C ASP A 311 -1.20 -2.19 12.57
N THR A 312 -1.58 -2.56 11.34
CA THR A 312 -1.33 -3.92 10.81
C THR A 312 0.16 -4.21 10.67
N VAL A 313 0.95 -3.27 10.11
CA VAL A 313 2.40 -3.44 10.00
C VAL A 313 3.07 -3.41 11.38
N ALA A 314 2.64 -2.49 12.27
CA ALA A 314 3.14 -2.45 13.64
C ALA A 314 2.86 -3.75 14.41
N GLY A 315 1.69 -4.35 14.22
CA GLY A 315 1.35 -5.65 14.77
C GLY A 315 2.16 -6.79 14.19
N LEU A 316 2.19 -6.90 12.85
CA LEU A 316 2.91 -7.93 12.13
C LEU A 316 4.43 -7.88 12.38
N PHE A 317 5.03 -6.70 12.46
CA PHE A 317 6.48 -6.55 12.65
C PHE A 317 6.88 -6.33 14.12
N GLN A 318 5.97 -6.57 15.05
CA GLN A 318 6.22 -6.41 16.49
C GLN A 318 6.77 -5.02 16.86
N ALA A 319 6.33 -3.99 16.16
CA ALA A 319 6.71 -2.59 16.36
C ALA A 319 5.60 -1.79 17.08
N LYS A 320 4.90 -2.44 18.01
CA LYS A 320 3.77 -1.87 18.74
C LYS A 320 4.23 -0.74 19.67
N THR A 321 3.65 0.42 19.47
CA THR A 321 3.94 1.63 20.26
C THR A 321 2.70 2.05 21.05
N ASN A 322 2.80 3.15 21.81
CA ASN A 322 1.66 3.82 22.44
C ASN A 322 0.64 4.40 21.43
N PHE A 323 0.97 4.40 20.12
CA PHE A 323 0.07 4.80 19.02
C PHE A 323 -0.62 3.61 18.36
N TYR A 324 -0.24 2.38 18.68
CA TYR A 324 -0.81 1.16 18.14
C TYR A 324 -2.16 0.85 18.78
N ASN A 325 -3.14 0.51 17.93
CA ASN A 325 -4.45 0.04 18.35
C ASN A 325 -4.73 -1.38 17.80
N PRO A 326 -4.86 -2.42 18.66
CA PRO A 326 -5.12 -3.78 18.19
C PRO A 326 -6.50 -3.98 17.52
N GLU A 327 -7.45 -3.07 17.70
CA GLU A 327 -8.76 -3.11 17.01
C GLU A 327 -8.65 -2.73 15.53
N TYR A 328 -7.54 -2.08 15.15
CA TYR A 328 -7.23 -1.65 13.77
C TYR A 328 -6.15 -2.52 13.10
N ASP A 329 -5.58 -3.47 13.82
CA ASP A 329 -4.58 -4.42 13.30
C ASP A 329 -5.27 -5.64 12.68
N PHE A 330 -5.21 -5.77 11.35
CA PHE A 330 -5.83 -6.88 10.60
C PHE A 330 -5.27 -8.26 10.98
N SER A 331 -4.09 -8.33 11.59
CA SER A 331 -3.49 -9.56 12.12
C SER A 331 -3.87 -9.87 13.59
N SER A 332 -4.59 -8.95 14.24
CA SER A 332 -4.99 -9.08 15.65
C SER A 332 -6.30 -9.83 15.81
N PRO A 333 -6.44 -10.68 16.84
CA PRO A 333 -7.74 -11.26 17.20
C PRO A 333 -8.76 -10.21 17.68
N GLN A 334 -8.33 -8.99 17.97
CA GLN A 334 -9.17 -7.88 18.40
C GLN A 334 -9.65 -7.01 17.23
N TYR A 335 -9.23 -7.31 15.99
CA TYR A 335 -9.68 -6.56 14.80
C TYR A 335 -11.21 -6.49 14.76
N SER A 336 -11.77 -5.29 14.71
CA SER A 336 -13.20 -5.07 14.97
C SER A 336 -13.93 -4.28 13.88
N LEU A 337 -13.25 -3.83 12.81
CA LEU A 337 -13.92 -3.06 11.76
C LEU A 337 -14.97 -3.90 11.03
N THR A 338 -16.22 -3.42 11.04
CA THR A 338 -17.32 -4.04 10.31
C THR A 338 -17.60 -3.29 8.99
N LYS A 339 -18.30 -3.96 8.06
CA LYS A 339 -18.73 -3.37 6.78
C LYS A 339 -19.53 -2.07 6.99
N GLU A 340 -20.40 -2.06 8.00
CA GLU A 340 -21.29 -0.91 8.31
C GLU A 340 -20.54 0.28 8.85
N GLN A 341 -19.38 0.05 9.48
CA GLN A 341 -18.50 1.09 10.03
C GLN A 341 -17.46 1.56 9.03
N ALA A 342 -17.14 0.70 8.03
CA ALA A 342 -16.06 0.97 7.10
C ALA A 342 -16.36 2.15 6.18
N LEU A 343 -15.40 3.03 6.06
CA LEU A 343 -15.48 4.29 5.33
C LEU A 343 -14.37 4.39 4.29
N THR A 344 -14.62 5.19 3.26
CA THR A 344 -13.60 5.67 2.31
C THR A 344 -13.80 7.14 2.03
N PHE A 345 -12.94 7.72 1.21
CA PHE A 345 -12.96 9.13 0.86
C PHE A 345 -12.94 10.04 2.11
N HIS A 346 -12.13 9.63 3.11
CA HIS A 346 -12.01 10.26 4.43
C HIS A 346 -13.38 10.51 5.08
N GLY A 347 -14.17 9.43 5.17
CA GLY A 347 -15.46 9.41 5.86
C GLY A 347 -16.63 9.95 5.06
N LYS A 348 -16.46 10.32 3.79
CA LYS A 348 -17.55 10.84 2.95
C LYS A 348 -18.42 9.74 2.36
N GLU A 349 -17.83 8.56 2.11
CA GLU A 349 -18.51 7.43 1.48
C GLU A 349 -18.45 6.21 2.41
N LYS A 350 -19.55 5.47 2.48
CA LYS A 350 -19.64 4.22 3.24
C LYS A 350 -19.36 3.04 2.33
N ILE A 351 -18.46 2.15 2.74
CA ILE A 351 -18.18 0.94 1.97
C ILE A 351 -19.41 0.02 1.88
N SER A 352 -20.35 0.13 2.83
CA SER A 352 -21.64 -0.57 2.74
C SER A 352 -22.48 -0.21 1.51
N ASP A 353 -22.24 0.95 0.91
CA ASP A 353 -22.96 1.43 -0.28
C ASP A 353 -22.34 0.92 -1.58
N ASP A 354 -21.18 0.26 -1.51
CA ASP A 354 -20.54 -0.39 -2.65
C ASP A 354 -21.32 -1.65 -3.09
N LEU A 355 -21.90 -1.59 -4.28
CA LEU A 355 -22.61 -2.73 -4.87
C LEU A 355 -21.68 -3.88 -5.24
N GLY A 356 -20.41 -3.59 -5.57
CA GLY A 356 -19.35 -4.57 -5.87
C GLY A 356 -18.92 -5.40 -4.66
N PHE A 357 -19.23 -4.95 -3.45
CA PHE A 357 -18.88 -5.70 -2.23
C PHE A 357 -19.44 -7.13 -2.20
N HIS A 358 -20.58 -7.39 -2.82
CA HIS A 358 -21.28 -8.67 -2.84
C HIS A 358 -20.93 -9.58 -4.02
N ILE A 359 -20.30 -9.05 -5.08
CA ILE A 359 -20.09 -9.78 -6.34
C ILE A 359 -18.89 -10.74 -6.24
N ASN A 360 -17.92 -10.44 -5.39
CA ASN A 360 -16.64 -11.16 -5.23
C ASN A 360 -16.60 -12.02 -3.95
N GLY A 361 -17.76 -12.49 -3.50
CA GLY A 361 -17.94 -13.33 -2.32
C GLY A 361 -18.02 -14.82 -2.64
#